data_5ba2823f3d717d57a17d01913810c2ba
#
_entry.id   5ba2823f3d717d57a17d01913810c2ba
#
_cell.length_a   1.000
_cell.length_b   1.000
_cell.length_c   1.000
_cell.angle_alpha   90.00
_cell.angle_beta   90.00
_cell.angle_gamma   90.00
#
_symmetry.space_group_name_H-M   'P 1'
#
loop_
_entity.id
_entity.type
_entity.pdbx_description
1 polymer ?
#
loop_
_entity_poly.entity_id
_entity_poly.type
_entity_poly.pdbx_seq_one_letter_code
_entity_poly.pdbx_strand_id
1 'polypeptide(L)'
;MSLEIRGISKRYPNGVQALNNLSLSIGSNMFGLLGPNGAGKSTLMRTIATLQDPDSGQILLNGMDVVANKDAVRRQLGYLPQEFGVYPRISALDMLHHLAVMKGISKSSERKEIVDALLRQTNLWDVRKKSLSTYSGGMKQRFGIAQALLANPKLIIVDEPTAGLDPAERNRFLNLLSSLARDVIVILSTHIVEDVRELCPRMAIISNGEVVLEGAPDETLDRLNNSIWSILVKTEEEFTAVSTQHKVVSTKLLGGAHELRIHSVTDPGEGFRQVDPELEDVYFLTLNTQRIQ
;
A
#
# COMPACT_ATOMS: atom_id res chain seq x y z
N MET A 1 9.80 -8.69 -14.59
CA MET A 1 8.54 -9.36 -14.18
C MET A 1 7.40 -8.43 -14.41
N SER A 2 6.17 -8.93 -14.67
CA SER A 2 5.00 -8.10 -14.86
C SER A 2 3.77 -8.73 -14.18
N LEU A 3 2.92 -7.88 -13.62
CA LEU A 3 1.57 -8.21 -13.20
C LEU A 3 0.63 -7.34 -14.04
N GLU A 4 -0.21 -7.98 -14.84
CA GLU A 4 -1.17 -7.29 -15.70
C GLU A 4 -2.59 -7.58 -15.20
N ILE A 5 -3.35 -6.54 -14.95
CA ILE A 5 -4.73 -6.56 -14.52
C ILE A 5 -5.55 -5.96 -15.65
N ARG A 6 -6.53 -6.69 -16.18
CA ARG A 6 -7.27 -6.32 -17.37
C ARG A 6 -8.77 -6.38 -17.10
N GLY A 7 -9.42 -5.24 -16.96
CA GLY A 7 -10.87 -5.10 -16.85
C GLY A 7 -11.50 -5.86 -15.68
N ILE A 8 -10.84 -5.91 -14.53
CA ILE A 8 -11.33 -6.67 -13.37
C ILE A 8 -12.52 -5.98 -12.75
N SER A 9 -13.59 -6.75 -12.57
CA SER A 9 -14.78 -6.32 -11.85
C SER A 9 -15.11 -7.29 -10.72
N LYS A 10 -15.62 -6.74 -9.61
CA LYS A 10 -16.08 -7.52 -8.46
C LYS A 10 -17.25 -6.84 -7.77
N ARG A 11 -18.37 -7.56 -7.67
CA ARG A 11 -19.55 -7.15 -6.93
C ARG A 11 -19.83 -8.13 -5.81
N TYR A 12 -20.06 -7.64 -4.61
CA TYR A 12 -20.41 -8.47 -3.48
C TYR A 12 -21.93 -8.75 -3.42
N PRO A 13 -22.37 -9.84 -2.73
CA PRO A 13 -23.80 -10.17 -2.61
C PRO A 13 -24.68 -9.08 -2.00
N ASN A 14 -24.09 -8.19 -1.19
CA ASN A 14 -24.75 -7.02 -0.62
C ASN A 14 -24.95 -5.85 -1.61
N GLY A 15 -24.61 -6.05 -2.89
CA GLY A 15 -24.77 -5.08 -3.96
C GLY A 15 -23.60 -4.12 -4.14
N VAL A 16 -22.59 -4.13 -3.27
CA VAL A 16 -21.43 -3.22 -3.38
C VAL A 16 -20.56 -3.61 -4.57
N GLN A 17 -20.37 -2.67 -5.51
CA GLN A 17 -19.40 -2.78 -6.61
C GLN A 17 -18.03 -2.39 -6.07
N ALA A 18 -17.21 -3.37 -5.72
CA ALA A 18 -15.90 -3.13 -5.10
C ALA A 18 -14.78 -2.89 -6.12
N LEU A 19 -14.88 -3.49 -7.32
CA LEU A 19 -14.00 -3.23 -8.46
C LEU A 19 -14.86 -3.06 -9.69
N ASN A 20 -14.56 -2.03 -10.50
CA ASN A 20 -15.32 -1.66 -11.68
C ASN A 20 -14.41 -1.51 -12.89
N ASN A 21 -14.32 -2.54 -13.74
CA ASN A 21 -13.51 -2.58 -14.95
C ASN A 21 -12.05 -2.09 -14.75
N LEU A 22 -11.46 -2.42 -13.60
CA LEU A 22 -10.15 -1.94 -13.20
C LEU A 22 -9.06 -2.58 -14.05
N SER A 23 -8.20 -1.74 -14.64
CA SER A 23 -7.01 -2.18 -15.40
C SER A 23 -5.77 -1.50 -14.85
N LEU A 24 -4.67 -2.25 -14.71
CA LEU A 24 -3.41 -1.75 -14.17
C LEU A 24 -2.26 -2.65 -14.62
N SER A 25 -1.08 -2.07 -14.87
CA SER A 25 0.13 -2.82 -15.22
C SER A 25 1.26 -2.49 -14.22
N ILE A 26 1.77 -3.51 -13.54
CA ILE A 26 2.78 -3.36 -12.50
C ILE A 26 4.03 -4.15 -12.90
N GLY A 27 5.16 -3.45 -12.99
CA GLY A 27 6.48 -4.05 -13.23
C GLY A 27 7.18 -4.47 -11.93
N SER A 28 8.41 -5.01 -12.07
CA SER A 28 9.29 -5.24 -10.91
C SER A 28 9.56 -3.92 -10.20
N ASN A 29 9.72 -3.96 -8.91
CA ASN A 29 9.96 -2.88 -7.96
C ASN A 29 8.75 -2.64 -7.03
N MET A 30 8.86 -1.62 -6.17
CA MET A 30 7.74 -1.22 -5.31
C MET A 30 6.70 -0.44 -6.12
N PHE A 31 5.45 -0.76 -5.88
CA PHE A 31 4.29 -0.09 -6.46
C PHE A 31 3.33 0.34 -5.36
N GLY A 32 3.04 1.63 -5.28
CA GLY A 32 2.12 2.22 -4.30
C GLY A 32 0.67 2.14 -4.76
N LEU A 33 -0.20 1.60 -3.91
CA LEU A 33 -1.64 1.55 -4.14
C LEU A 33 -2.34 2.42 -3.12
N LEU A 34 -2.69 3.64 -3.52
CA LEU A 34 -3.37 4.64 -2.71
C LEU A 34 -4.88 4.62 -2.92
N GLY A 35 -5.63 5.08 -1.95
CA GLY A 35 -7.08 5.28 -2.06
C GLY A 35 -7.75 5.31 -0.69
N PRO A 36 -8.94 5.90 -0.57
CA PRO A 36 -9.68 5.94 0.69
C PRO A 36 -10.14 4.55 1.13
N ASN A 37 -10.63 4.47 2.36
CA ASN A 37 -11.29 3.26 2.84
C ASN A 37 -12.52 2.96 1.97
N GLY A 38 -12.69 1.69 1.58
CA GLY A 38 -13.76 1.28 0.66
C GLY A 38 -13.47 1.50 -0.82
N ALA A 39 -12.32 2.07 -1.20
CA ALA A 39 -11.97 2.29 -2.62
C ALA A 39 -11.81 1.01 -3.47
N GLY A 40 -11.68 -0.17 -2.83
CA GLY A 40 -11.49 -1.44 -3.53
C GLY A 40 -10.07 -2.04 -3.38
N LYS A 41 -9.13 -1.35 -2.71
CA LYS A 41 -7.73 -1.81 -2.56
C LYS A 41 -7.62 -3.24 -2.02
N SER A 42 -8.19 -3.51 -0.85
CA SER A 42 -8.14 -4.85 -0.23
C SER A 42 -8.87 -5.90 -1.06
N THR A 43 -9.94 -5.53 -1.77
CA THR A 43 -10.62 -6.42 -2.73
C THR A 43 -9.70 -6.79 -3.88
N LEU A 44 -9.02 -5.81 -4.48
CA LEU A 44 -8.05 -6.05 -5.55
C LEU A 44 -6.92 -6.96 -5.06
N MET A 45 -6.31 -6.66 -3.91
CA MET A 45 -5.22 -7.46 -3.36
C MET A 45 -5.63 -8.89 -3.03
N ARG A 46 -6.82 -9.10 -2.44
CA ARG A 46 -7.37 -10.45 -2.21
C ARG A 46 -7.61 -11.22 -3.50
N THR A 47 -8.02 -10.53 -4.57
CA THR A 47 -8.23 -11.14 -5.89
C THR A 47 -6.89 -11.55 -6.51
N ILE A 48 -5.88 -10.69 -6.47
CA ILE A 48 -4.52 -11.01 -6.93
C ILE A 48 -3.92 -12.15 -6.08
N ALA A 49 -4.15 -12.13 -4.75
CA ALA A 49 -3.70 -13.16 -3.82
C ALA A 49 -4.44 -14.50 -3.95
N THR A 50 -5.38 -14.63 -4.89
CA THR A 50 -6.20 -15.83 -5.12
C THR A 50 -7.09 -16.23 -3.94
N LEU A 51 -7.41 -15.30 -3.06
CA LEU A 51 -8.30 -15.51 -1.91
C LEU A 51 -9.78 -15.36 -2.28
N GLN A 52 -10.05 -14.75 -3.43
CA GLN A 52 -11.38 -14.63 -4.04
C GLN A 52 -11.24 -14.56 -5.55
N ASP A 53 -12.29 -14.86 -6.29
CA ASP A 53 -12.32 -14.75 -7.73
C ASP A 53 -12.97 -13.42 -8.16
N PRO A 54 -12.50 -12.79 -9.24
CA PRO A 54 -13.21 -11.69 -9.88
C PRO A 54 -14.50 -12.20 -10.54
N ASP A 55 -15.44 -11.32 -10.81
CA ASP A 55 -16.65 -11.67 -11.55
C ASP A 55 -16.41 -11.58 -13.07
N SER A 56 -15.47 -10.71 -13.49
CA SER A 56 -15.02 -10.59 -14.89
C SER A 56 -13.61 -10.02 -14.96
N GLY A 57 -13.00 -10.08 -16.15
CA GLY A 57 -11.66 -9.63 -16.44
C GLY A 57 -10.60 -10.72 -16.23
N GLN A 58 -9.33 -10.34 -16.29
CA GLN A 58 -8.20 -11.26 -16.23
C GLN A 58 -7.04 -10.66 -15.43
N ILE A 59 -6.32 -11.50 -14.70
CA ILE A 59 -5.06 -11.13 -14.02
C ILE A 59 -3.98 -12.09 -14.51
N LEU A 60 -2.86 -11.53 -14.98
CA LEU A 60 -1.72 -12.29 -15.48
C LEU A 60 -0.47 -11.96 -14.65
N LEU A 61 0.17 -12.96 -14.05
CA LEU A 61 1.48 -12.84 -13.42
C LEU A 61 2.54 -13.47 -14.35
N ASN A 62 3.41 -12.66 -14.94
CA ASN A 62 4.39 -13.09 -15.93
C ASN A 62 3.75 -13.91 -17.08
N GLY A 63 2.56 -13.50 -17.55
CA GLY A 63 1.81 -14.20 -18.59
C GLY A 63 0.97 -15.38 -18.09
N MET A 64 1.10 -15.80 -16.84
CA MET A 64 0.31 -16.88 -16.24
C MET A 64 -1.01 -16.33 -15.69
N ASP A 65 -2.13 -16.90 -16.12
CA ASP A 65 -3.44 -16.54 -15.59
C ASP A 65 -3.57 -16.95 -14.11
N VAL A 66 -3.82 -15.95 -13.25
CA VAL A 66 -3.86 -16.08 -11.80
C VAL A 66 -5.04 -16.92 -11.33
N VAL A 67 -6.21 -16.78 -11.98
CA VAL A 67 -7.44 -17.49 -11.60
C VAL A 67 -7.38 -18.96 -12.01
N ALA A 68 -6.85 -19.22 -13.22
CA ALA A 68 -6.72 -20.58 -13.72
C ALA A 68 -5.59 -21.38 -13.05
N ASN A 69 -4.55 -20.70 -12.50
CA ASN A 69 -3.34 -21.34 -11.98
C ASN A 69 -3.07 -21.00 -10.51
N LYS A 70 -4.10 -20.95 -9.66
CA LYS A 70 -4.02 -20.49 -8.26
C LYS A 70 -2.87 -21.12 -7.46
N ASP A 71 -2.66 -22.42 -7.55
CA ASP A 71 -1.61 -23.10 -6.78
C ASP A 71 -0.19 -22.74 -7.25
N ALA A 72 0.00 -22.55 -8.55
CA ALA A 72 1.28 -22.09 -9.09
C ALA A 72 1.57 -20.64 -8.68
N VAL A 73 0.55 -19.78 -8.65
CA VAL A 73 0.65 -18.40 -8.19
C VAL A 73 0.94 -18.35 -6.68
N ARG A 74 0.22 -19.11 -5.85
CA ARG A 74 0.43 -19.17 -4.39
C ARG A 74 1.85 -19.59 -4.00
N ARG A 75 2.50 -20.43 -4.78
CA ARG A 75 3.92 -20.78 -4.57
C ARG A 75 4.87 -19.60 -4.80
N GLN A 76 4.50 -18.65 -5.64
CA GLN A 76 5.29 -17.49 -6.03
C GLN A 76 4.81 -16.19 -5.34
N LEU A 77 3.83 -16.28 -4.46
CA LEU A 77 3.19 -15.14 -3.78
C LEU A 77 3.60 -15.09 -2.32
N GLY A 78 4.03 -13.92 -1.86
CA GLY A 78 4.05 -13.50 -0.48
C GLY A 78 2.86 -12.58 -0.19
N TYR A 79 2.10 -12.82 0.85
CA TYR A 79 0.99 -11.95 1.23
C TYR A 79 1.03 -11.62 2.72
N LEU A 80 1.10 -10.33 3.02
CA LEU A 80 0.97 -9.78 4.36
C LEU A 80 -0.35 -8.98 4.41
N PRO A 81 -1.42 -9.53 4.97
CA PRO A 81 -2.68 -8.79 5.17
C PRO A 81 -2.53 -7.76 6.29
N GLN A 82 -3.41 -6.77 6.31
CA GLN A 82 -3.50 -5.74 7.34
C GLN A 82 -3.58 -6.33 8.75
N GLU A 83 -4.41 -7.34 8.92
CA GLU A 83 -4.49 -8.12 10.15
C GLU A 83 -4.18 -9.58 9.87
N PHE A 84 -3.21 -10.12 10.56
CA PHE A 84 -2.93 -11.54 10.54
C PHE A 84 -2.89 -12.10 11.96
N GLY A 85 -3.62 -13.18 12.15
CA GLY A 85 -3.62 -13.90 13.41
C GLY A 85 -2.31 -14.62 13.65
N VAL A 86 -1.82 -14.58 14.88
CA VAL A 86 -0.70 -15.42 15.30
C VAL A 86 -1.20 -16.52 16.23
N TYR A 87 -0.73 -17.73 16.04
CA TYR A 87 -1.07 -18.84 16.95
C TYR A 87 -0.46 -18.59 18.32
N PRO A 88 -1.24 -18.59 19.42
CA PRO A 88 -0.84 -18.04 20.71
C PRO A 88 0.20 -18.86 21.48
N ARG A 89 0.64 -19.99 21.06
CA ARG A 89 1.58 -20.85 21.78
C ARG A 89 2.70 -21.41 20.92
N ILE A 90 2.91 -20.84 19.74
CA ILE A 90 3.97 -21.25 18.83
C ILE A 90 5.06 -20.20 18.76
N SER A 91 6.32 -20.62 18.64
CA SER A 91 7.43 -19.71 18.41
C SER A 91 7.51 -19.26 16.95
N ALA A 92 8.17 -18.12 16.69
CA ALA A 92 8.42 -17.67 15.32
C ALA A 92 9.22 -18.71 14.52
N LEU A 93 10.20 -19.35 15.16
CA LEU A 93 11.00 -20.39 14.55
C LEU A 93 10.16 -21.58 14.10
N ASP A 94 9.34 -22.12 15.00
CA ASP A 94 8.51 -23.30 14.69
C ASP A 94 7.44 -22.98 13.63
N MET A 95 6.83 -21.79 13.73
CA MET A 95 5.82 -21.36 12.77
C MET A 95 6.42 -21.19 11.38
N LEU A 96 7.59 -20.54 11.23
CA LEU A 96 8.25 -20.43 9.93
C LEU A 96 8.66 -21.79 9.36
N HIS A 97 9.13 -22.70 10.19
CA HIS A 97 9.40 -24.07 9.74
C HIS A 97 8.14 -24.77 9.22
N HIS A 98 7.01 -24.63 9.92
CA HIS A 98 5.73 -25.19 9.50
C HIS A 98 5.27 -24.59 8.17
N LEU A 99 5.27 -23.26 8.05
CA LEU A 99 4.88 -22.56 6.83
C LEU A 99 5.81 -22.89 5.64
N ALA A 100 7.10 -23.07 5.89
CA ALA A 100 8.05 -23.47 4.85
C ALA A 100 7.73 -24.85 4.28
N VAL A 101 7.30 -25.82 5.13
CA VAL A 101 6.80 -27.12 4.65
C VAL A 101 5.56 -26.95 3.78
N MET A 102 4.60 -26.12 4.20
CA MET A 102 3.39 -25.83 3.42
C MET A 102 3.70 -25.16 2.07
N LYS A 103 4.79 -24.38 2.00
CA LYS A 103 5.30 -23.77 0.76
C LYS A 103 6.10 -24.74 -0.11
N GLY A 104 6.25 -26.02 0.28
CA GLY A 104 6.92 -27.07 -0.48
C GLY A 104 8.42 -27.22 -0.21
N ILE A 105 8.97 -26.52 0.81
CA ILE A 105 10.37 -26.69 1.25
C ILE A 105 10.46 -27.92 2.14
N SER A 106 10.52 -29.10 1.56
CA SER A 106 10.45 -30.37 2.28
C SER A 106 11.79 -30.79 2.92
N LYS A 107 12.93 -30.44 2.31
CA LYS A 107 14.26 -30.80 2.80
C LYS A 107 14.62 -30.03 4.08
N SER A 108 14.86 -30.73 5.18
CA SER A 108 15.04 -30.13 6.50
C SER A 108 16.26 -29.19 6.59
N SER A 109 17.39 -29.52 5.96
CA SER A 109 18.58 -28.67 5.94
C SER A 109 18.34 -27.35 5.22
N GLU A 110 17.76 -27.40 4.01
CA GLU A 110 17.41 -26.23 3.22
C GLU A 110 16.40 -25.34 3.96
N ARG A 111 15.36 -25.95 4.53
CA ARG A 111 14.36 -25.23 5.32
C ARG A 111 14.98 -24.51 6.53
N LYS A 112 15.95 -25.15 7.23
CA LYS A 112 16.66 -24.54 8.33
C LYS A 112 17.46 -23.33 7.87
N GLU A 113 18.22 -23.44 6.79
CA GLU A 113 19.01 -22.34 6.24
C GLU A 113 18.14 -21.15 5.85
N ILE A 114 17.02 -21.38 5.14
CA ILE A 114 16.09 -20.32 4.74
C ILE A 114 15.45 -19.64 5.98
N VAL A 115 14.94 -20.42 6.92
CA VAL A 115 14.28 -19.88 8.11
C VAL A 115 15.26 -19.09 8.97
N ASP A 116 16.47 -19.61 9.18
CA ASP A 116 17.52 -18.91 9.93
C ASP A 116 17.92 -17.60 9.25
N ALA A 117 18.06 -17.58 7.94
CA ALA A 117 18.36 -16.38 7.16
C ALA A 117 17.23 -15.33 7.29
N LEU A 118 15.98 -15.73 7.11
CA LEU A 118 14.82 -14.84 7.23
C LEU A 118 14.69 -14.23 8.63
N LEU A 119 14.88 -15.02 9.67
CA LEU A 119 14.84 -14.52 11.06
C LEU A 119 15.94 -13.50 11.34
N ARG A 120 17.13 -13.66 10.73
CA ARG A 120 18.22 -12.66 10.82
C ARG A 120 17.89 -11.41 10.02
N GLN A 121 17.45 -11.56 8.79
CA GLN A 121 17.09 -10.46 7.89
C GLN A 121 15.99 -9.57 8.47
N THR A 122 15.01 -10.18 9.14
CA THR A 122 13.90 -9.46 9.78
C THR A 122 14.20 -9.02 11.23
N ASN A 123 15.45 -9.22 11.69
CA ASN A 123 15.89 -8.88 13.05
C ASN A 123 15.02 -9.52 14.16
N LEU A 124 14.68 -10.80 13.97
CA LEU A 124 13.92 -11.61 14.92
C LEU A 124 14.72 -12.77 15.51
N TRP A 125 16.02 -12.87 15.17
CA TRP A 125 16.85 -13.99 15.56
C TRP A 125 16.92 -14.21 17.08
N ASP A 126 17.12 -13.18 17.87
CA ASP A 126 17.30 -13.29 19.31
C ASP A 126 16.01 -13.66 20.05
N VAL A 127 14.88 -13.36 19.44
CA VAL A 127 13.55 -13.63 20.00
C VAL A 127 12.84 -14.81 19.33
N ARG A 128 13.47 -15.51 18.37
CA ARG A 128 12.86 -16.54 17.51
C ARG A 128 12.20 -17.69 18.25
N LYS A 129 12.65 -18.00 19.47
CA LYS A 129 12.10 -19.06 20.32
C LYS A 129 10.98 -18.59 21.26
N LYS A 130 10.73 -17.26 21.33
CA LYS A 130 9.61 -16.73 22.11
C LYS A 130 8.30 -16.96 21.37
N SER A 131 7.21 -17.10 22.13
CA SER A 131 5.87 -17.20 21.55
C SER A 131 5.50 -15.93 20.77
N LEU A 132 4.88 -16.10 19.60
CA LEU A 132 4.42 -14.99 18.76
C LEU A 132 3.39 -14.10 19.47
N SER A 133 2.65 -14.63 20.44
CA SER A 133 1.72 -13.82 21.25
C SER A 133 2.42 -12.73 22.08
N THR A 134 3.71 -12.93 22.40
CA THR A 134 4.51 -11.97 23.20
C THR A 134 5.20 -10.90 22.34
N TYR A 135 5.06 -10.96 21.03
CA TYR A 135 5.69 -10.01 20.11
C TYR A 135 4.97 -8.66 20.14
N SER A 136 5.76 -7.57 20.07
CA SER A 136 5.21 -6.23 19.82
C SER A 136 4.57 -6.14 18.45
N GLY A 137 3.82 -5.07 18.17
CA GLY A 137 3.23 -4.80 16.85
C GLY A 137 4.29 -4.86 15.75
N GLY A 138 5.40 -4.13 15.89
CA GLY A 138 6.50 -4.12 14.93
C GLY A 138 7.19 -5.49 14.79
N MET A 139 7.35 -6.25 15.87
CA MET A 139 7.86 -7.62 15.78
C MET A 139 6.92 -8.55 15.02
N LYS A 140 5.61 -8.42 15.21
CA LYS A 140 4.60 -9.17 14.44
C LYS A 140 4.67 -8.82 12.96
N GLN A 141 4.74 -7.54 12.60
CA GLN A 141 4.89 -7.11 11.21
C GLN A 141 6.15 -7.68 10.55
N ARG A 142 7.30 -7.61 11.24
CA ARG A 142 8.54 -8.24 10.75
C ARG A 142 8.43 -9.75 10.59
N PHE A 143 7.71 -10.43 11.49
CA PHE A 143 7.40 -11.85 11.33
C PHE A 143 6.52 -12.11 10.11
N GLY A 144 5.51 -11.27 9.86
CA GLY A 144 4.66 -11.34 8.68
C GLY A 144 5.45 -11.21 7.37
N ILE A 145 6.46 -10.31 7.33
CA ILE A 145 7.38 -10.22 6.19
C ILE A 145 8.23 -11.49 6.07
N ALA A 146 8.80 -12.00 7.16
CA ALA A 146 9.56 -13.26 7.11
C ALA A 146 8.71 -14.41 6.55
N GLN A 147 7.44 -14.48 6.92
CA GLN A 147 6.46 -15.42 6.37
C GLN A 147 6.19 -15.19 4.88
N ALA A 148 6.01 -13.92 4.47
CA ALA A 148 5.74 -13.58 3.07
C ALA A 148 6.92 -13.89 2.15
N LEU A 149 8.16 -13.81 2.67
CA LEU A 149 9.39 -14.10 1.93
C LEU A 149 9.72 -15.59 1.77
N LEU A 150 9.02 -16.48 2.48
CA LEU A 150 9.23 -17.92 2.34
C LEU A 150 9.07 -18.35 0.86
N ALA A 151 9.96 -19.24 0.40
CA ALA A 151 10.01 -19.78 -0.95
C ALA A 151 10.31 -18.74 -2.07
N ASN A 152 10.99 -17.65 -1.74
CA ASN A 152 11.49 -16.66 -2.71
C ASN A 152 10.40 -16.17 -3.68
N PRO A 153 9.40 -15.42 -3.20
CA PRO A 153 8.25 -15.02 -4.00
C PRO A 153 8.65 -14.12 -5.19
N LYS A 154 7.83 -14.13 -6.23
CA LYS A 154 7.92 -13.22 -7.39
C LYS A 154 7.01 -12.00 -7.24
N LEU A 155 6.00 -12.12 -6.40
CA LEU A 155 5.04 -11.09 -6.06
C LEU A 155 4.85 -11.04 -4.55
N ILE A 156 4.98 -9.87 -3.96
CA ILE A 156 4.70 -9.61 -2.55
C ILE A 156 3.58 -8.58 -2.48
N ILE A 157 2.55 -8.87 -1.72
CA ILE A 157 1.44 -7.96 -1.45
C ILE A 157 1.46 -7.61 0.04
N VAL A 158 1.45 -6.33 0.35
CA VAL A 158 1.53 -5.81 1.71
C VAL A 158 0.40 -4.81 1.92
N ASP A 159 -0.55 -5.18 2.78
CA ASP A 159 -1.77 -4.39 3.01
C ASP A 159 -1.66 -3.61 4.33
N GLU A 160 -1.53 -2.29 4.25
CA GLU A 160 -1.43 -1.34 5.37
C GLU A 160 -0.44 -1.76 6.47
N PRO A 161 0.81 -2.08 6.12
CA PRO A 161 1.73 -2.73 7.05
C PRO A 161 2.25 -1.84 8.18
N THR A 162 2.16 -0.52 8.02
CA THR A 162 2.71 0.48 8.95
C THR A 162 1.69 1.00 9.93
N ALA A 163 0.42 0.58 9.81
CA ALA A 163 -0.65 0.98 10.70
C ALA A 163 -0.35 0.57 12.16
N GLY A 164 -0.37 1.54 13.07
CA GLY A 164 -0.13 1.30 14.50
C GLY A 164 1.33 1.03 14.90
N LEU A 165 2.29 1.23 14.00
CA LEU A 165 3.70 1.21 14.32
C LEU A 165 4.18 2.58 14.83
N ASP A 166 5.11 2.58 15.78
CA ASP A 166 5.84 3.79 16.12
C ASP A 166 6.77 4.23 14.97
N PRO A 167 7.20 5.51 14.91
CA PRO A 167 8.00 6.02 13.79
C PRO A 167 9.30 5.25 13.55
N ALA A 168 9.96 4.78 14.60
CA ALA A 168 11.22 4.03 14.45
C ALA A 168 11.00 2.63 13.86
N GLU A 169 9.96 1.92 14.31
CA GLU A 169 9.57 0.62 13.75
C GLU A 169 9.06 0.76 12.31
N ARG A 170 8.28 1.82 12.01
CA ARG A 170 7.83 2.13 10.64
C ARG A 170 9.04 2.27 9.71
N ASN A 171 10.00 3.12 10.04
CA ASN A 171 11.19 3.33 9.20
C ASN A 171 12.00 2.04 9.01
N ARG A 172 12.17 1.23 10.06
CA ARG A 172 12.84 -0.07 9.95
C ARG A 172 12.12 -1.03 9.01
N PHE A 173 10.78 -1.04 9.08
CA PHE A 173 9.96 -1.88 8.24
C PHE A 173 10.02 -1.45 6.77
N LEU A 174 9.92 -0.13 6.50
CA LEU A 174 10.00 0.44 5.16
C LEU A 174 11.36 0.18 4.50
N ASN A 175 12.46 0.35 5.26
CA ASN A 175 13.81 0.02 4.79
C ASN A 175 13.96 -1.47 4.44
N LEU A 176 13.36 -2.36 5.24
CA LEU A 176 13.35 -3.79 4.95
C LEU A 176 12.62 -4.07 3.63
N LEU A 177 11.42 -3.52 3.43
CA LEU A 177 10.65 -3.67 2.19
C LEU A 177 11.43 -3.16 0.96
N SER A 178 12.02 -1.98 1.06
CA SER A 178 12.83 -1.39 -0.02
C SER A 178 13.99 -2.29 -0.42
N SER A 179 14.66 -2.92 0.55
CA SER A 179 15.77 -3.85 0.27
C SER A 179 15.34 -5.10 -0.51
N LEU A 180 14.07 -5.47 -0.44
CA LEU A 180 13.51 -6.68 -1.07
C LEU A 180 13.01 -6.44 -2.50
N ALA A 181 12.71 -5.19 -2.85
CA ALA A 181 11.94 -4.87 -4.04
C ALA A 181 12.72 -4.90 -5.37
N ARG A 182 14.04 -5.09 -5.38
CA ARG A 182 14.89 -4.92 -6.59
C ARG A 182 14.48 -5.81 -7.76
N ASP A 183 14.15 -7.08 -7.49
CA ASP A 183 13.84 -8.08 -8.51
C ASP A 183 12.46 -8.74 -8.34
N VAL A 184 11.61 -8.17 -7.49
CA VAL A 184 10.31 -8.69 -7.11
C VAL A 184 9.27 -7.61 -7.35
N ILE A 185 8.04 -7.97 -7.67
CA ILE A 185 6.91 -7.04 -7.66
C ILE A 185 6.46 -6.92 -6.21
N VAL A 186 6.50 -5.72 -5.65
CA VAL A 186 5.98 -5.44 -4.30
C VAL A 186 4.84 -4.43 -4.39
N ILE A 187 3.63 -4.85 -4.07
CA ILE A 187 2.45 -3.96 -3.99
C ILE A 187 2.28 -3.52 -2.54
N LEU A 188 2.47 -2.24 -2.30
CA LEU A 188 2.25 -1.59 -1.01
C LEU A 188 0.91 -0.87 -1.04
N SER A 189 -0.08 -1.37 -0.32
CA SER A 189 -1.32 -0.66 -0.06
C SER A 189 -1.17 0.16 1.22
N THR A 190 -1.45 1.45 1.12
CA THR A 190 -1.41 2.34 2.28
C THR A 190 -2.35 3.52 2.06
N HIS A 191 -2.78 4.13 3.15
CA HIS A 191 -3.42 5.45 3.15
C HIS A 191 -2.43 6.57 3.51
N ILE A 192 -1.19 6.22 3.85
CA ILE A 192 -0.11 7.15 4.17
C ILE A 192 0.61 7.50 2.87
N VAL A 193 0.31 8.66 2.34
CA VAL A 193 0.80 9.13 1.03
C VAL A 193 2.33 9.24 1.02
N GLU A 194 2.93 9.63 2.14
CA GLU A 194 4.37 9.79 2.28
C GLU A 194 5.14 8.46 2.13
N ASP A 195 4.57 7.32 2.62
CA ASP A 195 5.19 6.00 2.39
C ASP A 195 5.35 5.69 0.90
N VAL A 196 4.36 6.09 0.10
CA VAL A 196 4.39 5.87 -1.35
C VAL A 196 5.41 6.78 -2.02
N ARG A 197 5.49 8.05 -1.60
CA ARG A 197 6.48 9.00 -2.14
C ARG A 197 7.91 8.53 -1.90
N GLU A 198 8.20 8.07 -0.69
CA GLU A 198 9.55 7.65 -0.29
C GLU A 198 10.00 6.34 -0.96
N LEU A 199 9.08 5.39 -1.19
CA LEU A 199 9.43 4.02 -1.52
C LEU A 199 9.05 3.57 -2.92
N CYS A 200 8.02 4.18 -3.50
CA CYS A 200 7.40 3.63 -4.71
C CYS A 200 7.77 4.46 -5.94
N PRO A 201 8.56 3.94 -6.89
CA PRO A 201 8.84 4.63 -8.15
C PRO A 201 7.60 4.81 -9.02
N ARG A 202 6.56 4.02 -8.81
CA ARG A 202 5.26 4.15 -9.47
C ARG A 202 4.13 3.91 -8.49
N MET A 203 2.99 4.54 -8.75
CA MET A 203 1.79 4.41 -7.93
C MET A 203 0.52 4.44 -8.76
N ALA A 204 -0.57 4.01 -8.15
CA ALA A 204 -1.93 4.27 -8.61
C ALA A 204 -2.81 4.74 -7.46
N ILE A 205 -3.74 5.63 -7.77
CA ILE A 205 -4.83 6.01 -6.86
C ILE A 205 -6.08 5.29 -7.33
N ILE A 206 -6.71 4.56 -6.39
CA ILE A 206 -7.99 3.88 -6.62
C ILE A 206 -9.10 4.64 -5.90
N SER A 207 -10.21 4.83 -6.58
CA SER A 207 -11.46 5.37 -6.03
C SER A 207 -12.65 4.66 -6.67
N ASN A 208 -13.66 4.31 -5.85
CA ASN A 208 -14.89 3.63 -6.32
C ASN A 208 -14.64 2.38 -7.20
N GLY A 209 -13.58 1.64 -6.91
CA GLY A 209 -13.21 0.43 -7.65
C GLY A 209 -12.51 0.66 -8.98
N GLU A 210 -12.13 1.88 -9.31
CA GLU A 210 -11.47 2.27 -10.56
C GLU A 210 -10.09 2.88 -10.28
N VAL A 211 -9.16 2.76 -11.24
CA VAL A 211 -7.89 3.52 -11.23
C VAL A 211 -8.19 4.92 -11.74
N VAL A 212 -7.96 5.92 -10.89
CA VAL A 212 -8.25 7.33 -11.22
C VAL A 212 -7.00 8.14 -11.55
N LEU A 213 -5.84 7.64 -11.14
CA LEU A 213 -4.54 8.19 -11.49
C LEU A 213 -3.50 7.06 -11.43
N GLU A 214 -2.59 7.03 -12.40
CA GLU A 214 -1.41 6.19 -12.43
C GLU A 214 -0.20 7.01 -12.89
N GLY A 215 0.98 6.80 -12.28
CA GLY A 215 2.21 7.46 -12.67
C GLY A 215 3.33 7.33 -11.66
N ALA A 216 4.47 7.98 -11.93
CA ALA A 216 5.48 8.20 -10.92
C ALA A 216 5.05 9.33 -9.97
N PRO A 217 5.32 9.25 -8.65
CA PRO A 217 5.01 10.33 -7.72
C PRO A 217 5.52 11.69 -8.19
N ASP A 218 6.79 11.80 -8.59
CA ASP A 218 7.40 13.06 -9.03
C ASP A 218 6.74 13.62 -10.30
N GLU A 219 6.42 12.78 -11.29
CA GLU A 219 5.70 13.21 -12.49
C GLU A 219 4.31 13.76 -12.19
N THR A 220 3.65 13.25 -11.16
CA THR A 220 2.33 13.73 -10.74
C THR A 220 2.42 15.04 -9.97
N LEU A 221 3.49 15.23 -9.19
CA LEU A 221 3.81 16.49 -8.51
C LEU A 221 4.11 17.61 -9.51
N ASP A 222 4.91 17.34 -10.55
CA ASP A 222 5.27 18.30 -11.58
C ASP A 222 4.06 18.93 -12.27
N ARG A 223 2.95 18.21 -12.38
CA ARG A 223 1.68 18.72 -12.93
C ARG A 223 1.05 19.82 -12.08
N LEU A 224 1.41 19.90 -10.79
CA LEU A 224 0.90 20.88 -9.84
C LEU A 224 1.89 22.02 -9.55
N ASN A 225 3.06 22.00 -10.18
CA ASN A 225 4.06 23.06 -10.01
C ASN A 225 3.44 24.44 -10.26
N ASN A 226 3.72 25.36 -9.34
CA ASN A 226 3.22 26.74 -9.35
C ASN A 226 1.69 26.91 -9.24
N SER A 227 0.94 25.86 -8.90
CA SER A 227 -0.53 25.93 -8.78
C SER A 227 -1.06 25.66 -7.38
N ILE A 228 -0.19 25.41 -6.41
CA ILE A 228 -0.59 25.21 -5.01
C ILE A 228 -0.23 26.47 -4.20
N TRP A 229 -1.24 26.92 -3.46
CA TRP A 229 -1.14 28.11 -2.61
C TRP A 229 -1.59 27.75 -1.19
N SER A 230 -1.00 28.40 -0.20
CA SER A 230 -1.31 28.20 1.22
C SER A 230 -1.69 29.52 1.86
N ILE A 231 -2.67 29.48 2.75
CA ILE A 231 -3.06 30.58 3.62
C ILE A 231 -3.29 30.08 5.04
N LEU A 232 -2.90 30.89 6.03
CA LEU A 232 -3.17 30.62 7.45
C LEU A 232 -4.39 31.45 7.88
N VAL A 233 -5.42 30.76 8.37
CA VAL A 233 -6.64 31.38 8.89
C VAL A 233 -6.80 31.04 10.37
N LYS A 234 -7.28 31.99 11.18
CA LYS A 234 -7.39 31.85 12.64
C LYS A 234 -8.83 31.79 13.12
N THR A 235 -9.75 32.27 12.30
CA THR A 235 -11.19 32.31 12.66
C THR A 235 -12.00 31.42 11.75
N GLU A 236 -13.17 30.98 12.25
CA GLU A 236 -14.13 30.19 11.47
C GLU A 236 -14.72 30.99 10.28
N GLU A 237 -14.81 32.30 10.44
CA GLU A 237 -15.29 33.22 9.39
C GLU A 237 -14.31 33.27 8.23
N GLU A 238 -13.01 33.43 8.51
CA GLU A 238 -11.93 33.37 7.49
C GLU A 238 -11.90 32.02 6.81
N PHE A 239 -11.99 30.92 7.58
CA PHE A 239 -12.03 29.56 7.05
C PHE A 239 -13.18 29.37 6.07
N THR A 240 -14.38 29.80 6.45
CA THR A 240 -15.59 29.69 5.62
C THR A 240 -15.47 30.55 4.36
N ALA A 241 -14.94 31.76 4.48
CA ALA A 241 -14.74 32.66 3.34
C ALA A 241 -13.80 32.05 2.29
N VAL A 242 -12.63 31.54 2.73
CA VAL A 242 -11.66 30.91 1.82
C VAL A 242 -12.24 29.63 1.20
N SER A 243 -12.90 28.78 2.00
CA SER A 243 -13.46 27.51 1.53
C SER A 243 -14.63 27.70 0.54
N THR A 244 -15.31 28.84 0.60
CA THR A 244 -16.40 29.18 -0.34
C THR A 244 -15.86 29.75 -1.66
N GLN A 245 -14.77 30.51 -1.61
CA GLN A 245 -14.22 31.20 -2.76
C GLN A 245 -13.22 30.35 -3.56
N HIS A 246 -12.53 29.43 -2.90
CA HIS A 246 -11.43 28.66 -3.48
C HIS A 246 -11.64 27.15 -3.36
N LYS A 247 -11.06 26.40 -4.29
CA LYS A 247 -11.03 24.95 -4.21
C LYS A 247 -9.98 24.50 -3.18
N VAL A 248 -10.41 24.30 -1.93
CA VAL A 248 -9.54 23.79 -0.87
C VAL A 248 -9.15 22.34 -1.17
N VAL A 249 -7.86 22.07 -1.18
CA VAL A 249 -7.27 20.76 -1.42
C VAL A 249 -7.13 20.00 -0.11
N SER A 250 -6.49 20.63 0.87
CA SER A 250 -6.26 20.06 2.20
C SER A 250 -6.26 21.14 3.28
N THR A 251 -6.47 20.71 4.52
CA THR A 251 -6.44 21.58 5.70
C THR A 251 -5.61 20.93 6.79
N LYS A 252 -4.64 21.65 7.34
CA LYS A 252 -3.79 21.22 8.47
C LYS A 252 -3.93 22.18 9.63
N LEU A 253 -3.98 21.68 10.88
CA LEU A 253 -3.99 22.51 12.07
C LEU A 253 -2.53 22.79 12.49
N LEU A 254 -2.13 24.05 12.50
CA LEU A 254 -0.79 24.49 12.86
C LEU A 254 -0.85 25.53 13.98
N GLY A 255 -0.46 25.15 15.20
CA GLY A 255 -0.35 26.09 16.31
C GLY A 255 -1.64 26.83 16.67
N GLY A 256 -2.80 26.22 16.46
CA GLY A 256 -4.11 26.82 16.71
C GLY A 256 -4.69 27.64 15.55
N ALA A 257 -4.01 27.69 14.40
CA ALA A 257 -4.51 28.22 13.15
C ALA A 257 -4.70 27.11 12.12
N HIS A 258 -5.60 27.30 11.16
CA HIS A 258 -5.77 26.38 10.05
C HIS A 258 -4.92 26.83 8.87
N GLU A 259 -4.02 25.96 8.39
CA GLU A 259 -3.40 26.12 7.09
C GLU A 259 -4.31 25.48 6.06
N LEU A 260 -4.83 26.28 5.12
CA LEU A 260 -5.56 25.78 3.97
C LEU A 260 -4.65 25.78 2.75
N ARG A 261 -4.56 24.64 2.08
CA ARG A 261 -3.91 24.53 0.78
C ARG A 261 -4.97 24.54 -0.31
N ILE A 262 -4.81 25.41 -1.30
CA ILE A 262 -5.75 25.55 -2.41
C ILE A 262 -5.06 25.30 -3.74
N HIS A 263 -5.82 24.89 -4.74
CA HIS A 263 -5.35 24.78 -6.12
C HIS A 263 -5.86 25.97 -6.92
N SER A 264 -4.92 26.77 -7.45
CA SER A 264 -5.21 27.88 -8.37
C SER A 264 -4.06 28.04 -9.35
N VAL A 265 -4.38 28.17 -10.64
CA VAL A 265 -3.40 28.42 -11.71
C VAL A 265 -2.98 29.89 -11.78
N THR A 266 -3.71 30.77 -11.11
CA THR A 266 -3.42 32.20 -11.00
C THR A 266 -3.27 32.57 -9.53
N ASP A 267 -2.61 33.70 -9.27
CA ASP A 267 -2.49 34.26 -7.92
C ASP A 267 -3.89 34.45 -7.31
N PRO A 268 -4.21 33.76 -6.21
CA PRO A 268 -5.52 33.86 -5.57
C PRO A 268 -5.73 35.14 -4.75
N GLY A 269 -4.71 35.98 -4.60
CA GLY A 269 -4.80 37.28 -3.96
C GLY A 269 -4.10 37.38 -2.60
N GLU A 270 -4.43 38.44 -1.89
CA GLU A 270 -3.76 38.83 -0.64
C GLU A 270 -3.85 37.75 0.44
N GLY A 271 -2.76 37.53 1.16
CA GLY A 271 -2.64 36.56 2.24
C GLY A 271 -2.22 35.17 1.79
N PHE A 272 -2.32 34.83 0.50
CA PHE A 272 -1.84 33.57 -0.03
C PHE A 272 -0.34 33.61 -0.33
N ARG A 273 0.32 32.48 -0.10
CA ARG A 273 1.70 32.24 -0.53
C ARG A 273 1.76 31.01 -1.42
N GLN A 274 2.50 31.08 -2.50
CA GLN A 274 2.78 29.92 -3.33
C GLN A 274 3.67 28.94 -2.56
N VAL A 275 3.35 27.65 -2.63
CA VAL A 275 4.09 26.59 -1.95
C VAL A 275 4.36 25.44 -2.90
N ASP A 276 5.39 24.65 -2.60
CA ASP A 276 5.68 23.45 -3.36
C ASP A 276 4.54 22.43 -3.18
N PRO A 277 4.15 21.73 -4.25
CA PRO A 277 3.14 20.70 -4.16
C PRO A 277 3.63 19.49 -3.35
N GLU A 278 2.73 18.90 -2.57
CA GLU A 278 2.93 17.66 -1.86
C GLU A 278 2.11 16.55 -2.54
N LEU A 279 2.51 15.29 -2.38
CA LEU A 279 1.77 14.16 -2.96
C LEU A 279 0.35 14.06 -2.37
N GLU A 280 0.13 14.57 -1.16
CA GLU A 280 -1.19 14.73 -0.56
C GLU A 280 -2.08 15.69 -1.39
N ASP A 281 -1.51 16.73 -2.00
CA ASP A 281 -2.29 17.64 -2.87
C ASP A 281 -2.76 16.92 -4.13
N VAL A 282 -1.90 16.11 -4.75
CA VAL A 282 -2.27 15.25 -5.88
C VAL A 282 -3.38 14.30 -5.49
N TYR A 283 -3.24 13.63 -4.34
CA TYR A 283 -4.20 12.67 -3.82
C TYR A 283 -5.59 13.28 -3.61
N PHE A 284 -5.66 14.39 -2.86
CA PHE A 284 -6.95 15.03 -2.57
C PHE A 284 -7.57 15.70 -3.80
N LEU A 285 -6.79 16.32 -4.68
CA LEU A 285 -7.30 16.88 -5.94
C LEU A 285 -7.91 15.80 -6.82
N THR A 286 -7.24 14.66 -6.94
CA THR A 286 -7.72 13.52 -7.73
C THR A 286 -9.06 13.01 -7.18
N LEU A 287 -9.18 12.82 -5.87
CA LEU A 287 -10.42 12.34 -5.25
C LEU A 287 -11.56 13.36 -5.29
N ASN A 288 -11.27 14.65 -5.11
CA ASN A 288 -12.28 15.71 -5.15
C ASN A 288 -12.84 15.94 -6.55
N THR A 289 -12.05 15.70 -7.59
CA THR A 289 -12.54 15.82 -8.99
C THR A 289 -13.58 14.75 -9.31
N GLN A 290 -13.51 13.58 -8.70
CA GLN A 290 -14.51 12.51 -8.90
C GLN A 290 -15.80 12.69 -8.10
N ARG A 291 -15.78 13.46 -7.00
CA ARG A 291 -17.00 13.74 -6.22
C ARG A 291 -17.96 14.71 -6.91
N ILE A 292 -17.52 15.36 -7.98
CA ILE A 292 -18.28 16.39 -8.73
C ILE A 292 -18.90 15.83 -10.02
N GLN A 293 -18.55 14.61 -10.42
CA GLN A 293 -19.17 13.84 -11.50
C GLN A 293 -20.19 12.84 -10.96
#